data_b5571734c5978fe79e6d332bc25789aa
#
_entry.id   b5571734c5978fe79e6d332bc25789aa
#
_cell.length_a   1.000
_cell.length_b   1.000
_cell.length_c   1.000
_cell.angle_alpha   90.00
_cell.angle_beta   90.00
_cell.angle_gamma   90.00
#
_symmetry.space_group_name_H-M   'P 1'
#
loop_
_entity.id
_entity.type
_entity.pdbx_description
1 polymer ?
#
loop_
_entity_poly.entity_id
_entity_poly.type
_entity_poly.pdbx_seq_one_letter_code
_entity_poly.pdbx_strand_id
1 'polypeptide(L)'
;MTSMTSPSFRQLAAFMVCSELGNECFALAQVAAAVASESLSPARLERLKTAVAEAAMNAIEHGNRNQPEVPVDVEVTAADGDIVVTITDQGGAPEGASPGAEPDLAAKLAGEQPPRGWGLFLIRHMVDAMDVTTEGTRHTVRLVMRAAGAGTPDRGVAAAEEGGPRENHV
;
A
#
# COMPACT_ATOMS: atom_id res chain seq x y z
N MET A 1 16.17 9.67 -34.66
CA MET A 1 15.61 8.34 -34.30
C MET A 1 15.67 8.23 -32.81
N THR A 2 14.56 8.55 -32.13
CA THR A 2 14.47 8.45 -30.67
C THR A 2 14.18 6.98 -30.34
N SER A 3 15.18 6.28 -29.82
CA SER A 3 15.03 4.90 -29.35
C SER A 3 14.06 4.92 -28.15
N MET A 4 12.84 4.47 -28.34
CA MET A 4 11.92 4.18 -27.26
C MET A 4 12.44 2.92 -26.56
N THR A 5 13.22 3.10 -25.51
CA THR A 5 13.61 2.02 -24.61
C THR A 5 12.32 1.54 -23.94
N SER A 6 11.90 0.32 -24.25
CA SER A 6 10.79 -0.33 -23.55
C SER A 6 11.13 -0.37 -22.06
N PRO A 7 10.15 -0.08 -21.16
CA PRO A 7 10.40 -0.13 -19.73
C PRO A 7 10.94 -1.52 -19.35
N SER A 8 12.06 -1.54 -18.66
CA SER A 8 12.71 -2.78 -18.23
C SER A 8 11.99 -3.32 -17.00
N PHE A 9 10.98 -4.17 -17.22
CA PHE A 9 10.32 -4.89 -16.14
C PHE A 9 11.16 -6.07 -15.69
N ARG A 10 11.48 -6.13 -14.40
CA ARG A 10 12.19 -7.25 -13.78
C ARG A 10 11.35 -7.79 -12.62
N GLN A 11 10.93 -9.04 -12.72
CA GLN A 11 10.24 -9.71 -11.62
C GLN A 11 11.25 -10.00 -10.50
N LEU A 12 10.94 -9.53 -9.29
CA LEU A 12 11.73 -9.75 -8.09
C LEU A 12 11.24 -10.96 -7.31
N ALA A 13 9.92 -11.13 -7.21
CA ALA A 13 9.29 -12.28 -6.58
C ALA A 13 7.87 -12.48 -7.11
N ALA A 14 7.39 -13.72 -7.03
CA ALA A 14 5.98 -14.07 -7.18
C ALA A 14 5.69 -15.24 -6.24
N PHE A 15 4.66 -15.14 -5.41
CA PHE A 15 4.29 -16.15 -4.43
C PHE A 15 2.82 -16.06 -4.06
N MET A 16 2.32 -17.12 -3.44
CA MET A 16 0.96 -17.18 -2.93
C MET A 16 0.97 -17.21 -1.40
N VAL A 17 -0.07 -16.63 -0.81
CA VAL A 17 -0.28 -16.58 0.64
C VAL A 17 -1.62 -17.23 0.96
N CYS A 18 -1.66 -18.22 1.86
CA CYS A 18 -2.90 -18.78 2.35
C CYS A 18 -3.73 -17.71 3.07
N SER A 19 -5.05 -17.70 2.82
CA SER A 19 -5.96 -16.72 3.42
C SER A 19 -6.31 -17.08 4.87
N GLU A 20 -5.30 -16.99 5.72
CA GLU A 20 -5.38 -17.15 7.17
C GLU A 20 -4.84 -15.91 7.87
N LEU A 21 -5.49 -15.53 8.96
CA LEU A 21 -5.04 -14.40 9.81
C LEU A 21 -3.59 -14.60 10.25
N GLY A 22 -2.80 -13.55 10.15
CA GLY A 22 -1.37 -13.54 10.48
C GLY A 22 -0.44 -13.75 9.27
N ASN A 23 -0.96 -14.26 8.15
CA ASN A 23 -0.17 -14.48 6.94
C ASN A 23 0.16 -13.17 6.19
N GLU A 24 -0.46 -12.06 6.52
CA GLU A 24 -0.02 -10.72 6.08
C GLU A 24 1.42 -10.44 6.52
N CYS A 25 1.84 -10.96 7.68
CA CYS A 25 3.22 -10.86 8.14
C CYS A 25 4.18 -11.64 7.23
N PHE A 26 3.75 -12.81 6.75
CA PHE A 26 4.53 -13.57 5.76
C PHE A 26 4.64 -12.79 4.45
N ALA A 27 3.55 -12.23 3.94
CA ALA A 27 3.54 -11.43 2.72
C ALA A 27 4.52 -10.26 2.81
N LEU A 28 4.45 -9.47 3.89
CA LEU A 28 5.36 -8.33 4.07
C LEU A 28 6.84 -8.76 4.18
N ALA A 29 7.13 -9.88 4.84
CA ALA A 29 8.49 -10.38 4.98
C ALA A 29 9.08 -10.81 3.62
N GLN A 30 8.28 -11.50 2.79
CA GLN A 30 8.68 -11.89 1.43
C GLN A 30 8.91 -10.68 0.52
N VAL A 31 8.03 -9.69 0.58
CA VAL A 31 8.20 -8.44 -0.19
C VAL A 31 9.46 -7.69 0.27
N ALA A 32 9.67 -7.54 1.58
CA ALA A 32 10.87 -6.89 2.12
C ALA A 32 12.16 -7.59 1.68
N ALA A 33 12.18 -8.92 1.67
CA ALA A 33 13.31 -9.71 1.18
C ALA A 33 13.53 -9.52 -0.32
N ALA A 34 12.45 -9.50 -1.11
CA ALA A 34 12.52 -9.32 -2.56
C ALA A 34 13.10 -7.95 -2.96
N VAL A 35 12.82 -6.90 -2.20
CA VAL A 35 13.28 -5.53 -2.48
C VAL A 35 14.56 -5.15 -1.76
N ALA A 36 15.19 -6.07 -1.02
CA ALA A 36 16.38 -5.79 -0.20
C ALA A 36 17.58 -5.26 -1.00
N SER A 37 17.69 -5.64 -2.28
CA SER A 37 18.75 -5.17 -3.19
C SER A 37 18.37 -3.89 -3.95
N GLU A 38 17.14 -3.42 -3.80
CA GLU A 38 16.65 -2.24 -4.49
C GLU A 38 16.99 -0.97 -3.70
N SER A 39 17.12 0.16 -4.42
CA SER A 39 17.55 1.44 -3.81
C SER A 39 16.38 2.16 -3.11
N LEU A 40 15.76 1.50 -2.13
CA LEU A 40 14.77 2.13 -1.26
C LEU A 40 15.43 2.68 0.00
N SER A 41 15.06 3.91 0.39
CA SER A 41 15.45 4.41 1.71
C SER A 41 14.77 3.60 2.82
N PRO A 42 15.35 3.52 4.04
CA PRO A 42 14.72 2.83 5.17
C PRO A 42 13.29 3.30 5.44
N ALA A 43 13.03 4.60 5.37
CA ALA A 43 11.70 5.16 5.57
C ALA A 43 10.71 4.71 4.49
N ARG A 44 11.12 4.64 3.22
CA ARG A 44 10.29 4.14 2.12
C ARG A 44 10.04 2.64 2.25
N LEU A 45 11.02 1.87 2.67
CA LEU A 45 10.86 0.45 2.92
C LEU A 45 9.82 0.20 4.03
N GLU A 46 9.87 0.93 5.15
CA GLU A 46 8.88 0.78 6.22
C GLU A 46 7.47 1.19 5.78
N ARG A 47 7.33 2.24 4.98
CA ARG A 47 6.04 2.62 4.38
C ARG A 47 5.50 1.54 3.44
N LEU A 48 6.35 0.97 2.58
CA LEU A 48 5.98 -0.14 1.70
C LEU A 48 5.53 -1.37 2.49
N LYS A 49 6.27 -1.74 3.52
CA LYS A 49 5.92 -2.85 4.42
C LYS A 49 4.56 -2.66 5.06
N THR A 50 4.26 -1.47 5.56
CA THR A 50 2.96 -1.13 6.15
C THR A 50 1.84 -1.25 5.12
N ALA A 51 2.05 -0.70 3.91
CA ALA A 51 1.07 -0.77 2.84
C ALA A 51 0.80 -2.21 2.38
N VAL A 52 1.84 -3.03 2.27
CA VAL A 52 1.72 -4.46 1.89
C VAL A 52 0.99 -5.26 2.96
N ALA A 53 1.32 -5.07 4.25
CA ALA A 53 0.65 -5.76 5.34
C ALA A 53 -0.86 -5.45 5.35
N GLU A 54 -1.21 -4.18 5.23
CA GLU A 54 -2.62 -3.74 5.19
C GLU A 54 -3.35 -4.27 3.96
N ALA A 55 -2.72 -4.20 2.77
CA ALA A 55 -3.33 -4.70 1.54
C ALA A 55 -3.49 -6.23 1.55
N ALA A 56 -2.52 -6.98 2.08
CA ALA A 56 -2.60 -8.42 2.23
C ALA A 56 -3.67 -8.83 3.25
N MET A 57 -3.77 -8.13 4.38
CA MET A 57 -4.81 -8.36 5.38
C MET A 57 -6.21 -8.12 4.77
N ASN A 58 -6.39 -7.03 4.03
CA ASN A 58 -7.65 -6.77 3.34
C ASN A 58 -8.00 -7.87 2.32
N ALA A 59 -7.04 -8.36 1.56
CA ALA A 59 -7.22 -9.45 0.62
C ALA A 59 -7.62 -10.76 1.32
N ILE A 60 -6.98 -11.09 2.46
CA ILE A 60 -7.26 -12.27 3.26
C ILE A 60 -8.65 -12.19 3.90
N GLU A 61 -8.92 -11.10 4.63
CA GLU A 61 -10.14 -10.98 5.45
C GLU A 61 -11.38 -10.64 4.62
N HIS A 62 -11.26 -9.66 3.75
CA HIS A 62 -12.40 -9.11 3.02
C HIS A 62 -12.54 -9.68 1.62
N GLY A 63 -11.41 -9.93 0.94
CA GLY A 63 -11.38 -10.57 -0.36
C GLY A 63 -11.74 -12.05 -0.25
N ASN A 64 -10.82 -12.84 0.24
CA ASN A 64 -10.96 -14.30 0.33
C ASN A 64 -11.71 -14.80 1.57
N ARG A 65 -12.17 -13.91 2.46
CA ARG A 65 -13.02 -14.22 3.64
C ARG A 65 -12.41 -15.27 4.57
N ASN A 66 -11.09 -15.20 4.78
CA ASN A 66 -10.33 -16.16 5.59
C ASN A 66 -10.50 -17.62 5.15
N GLN A 67 -10.62 -17.88 3.85
CA GLN A 67 -10.68 -19.21 3.28
C GLN A 67 -9.27 -19.69 2.90
N PRO A 68 -8.64 -20.60 3.66
CA PRO A 68 -7.23 -20.96 3.44
C PRO A 68 -6.95 -21.57 2.07
N GLU A 69 -7.94 -22.24 1.48
CA GLU A 69 -7.89 -22.88 0.16
C GLU A 69 -7.93 -21.87 -0.99
N VAL A 70 -8.30 -20.60 -0.73
CA VAL A 70 -8.32 -19.52 -1.72
C VAL A 70 -7.12 -18.62 -1.45
N PRO A 71 -6.01 -18.77 -2.18
CA PRO A 71 -4.80 -17.98 -1.91
C PRO A 71 -4.92 -16.54 -2.37
N VAL A 72 -4.12 -15.69 -1.74
CA VAL A 72 -3.79 -14.35 -2.21
C VAL A 72 -2.53 -14.44 -3.06
N ASP A 73 -2.58 -13.99 -4.30
CA ASP A 73 -1.43 -13.90 -5.19
C ASP A 73 -0.67 -12.58 -4.94
N VAL A 74 0.65 -12.67 -4.78
CA VAL A 74 1.53 -11.51 -4.60
C VAL A 74 2.63 -11.55 -5.64
N GLU A 75 2.79 -10.44 -6.38
CA GLU A 75 3.87 -10.25 -7.33
C GLU A 75 4.63 -8.96 -7.00
N VAL A 76 5.95 -9.03 -7.08
CA VAL A 76 6.85 -7.90 -6.86
C VAL A 76 7.69 -7.71 -8.12
N THR A 77 7.65 -6.53 -8.70
CA THR A 77 8.43 -6.17 -9.89
C THR A 77 9.18 -4.86 -9.68
N ALA A 78 10.31 -4.73 -10.34
CA ALA A 78 11.02 -3.46 -10.49
C ALA A 78 10.87 -2.96 -11.93
N ALA A 79 10.55 -1.69 -12.10
CA ALA A 79 10.39 -1.06 -13.40
C ALA A 79 10.95 0.37 -13.34
N ASP A 80 11.99 0.64 -14.12
CA ASP A 80 12.63 1.97 -14.22
C ASP A 80 13.02 2.60 -12.87
N GLY A 81 13.37 1.75 -11.89
CA GLY A 81 13.71 2.17 -10.52
C GLY A 81 12.52 2.20 -9.56
N ASP A 82 11.29 2.05 -10.04
CA ASP A 82 10.10 1.92 -9.21
C ASP A 82 9.90 0.47 -8.77
N ILE A 83 9.44 0.28 -7.54
CA ILE A 83 8.97 -1.00 -7.03
C ILE A 83 7.46 -1.05 -7.17
N VAL A 84 6.97 -2.12 -7.78
CA VAL A 84 5.54 -2.38 -7.94
C VAL A 84 5.19 -3.67 -7.22
N VAL A 85 4.25 -3.61 -6.29
CA VAL A 85 3.70 -4.77 -5.60
C VAL A 85 2.24 -4.93 -6.02
N THR A 86 1.90 -6.08 -6.53
CA THR A 86 0.54 -6.43 -6.95
C THR A 86 0.00 -7.52 -6.04
N ILE A 87 -1.15 -7.28 -5.42
CA ILE A 87 -1.81 -8.20 -4.48
C ILE A 87 -3.19 -8.49 -5.04
N THR A 88 -3.49 -9.77 -5.29
CA THR A 88 -4.74 -10.20 -5.95
C THR A 88 -5.46 -11.22 -5.09
N ASP A 89 -6.73 -10.96 -4.78
CA ASP A 89 -7.66 -11.89 -4.17
C ASP A 89 -8.74 -12.37 -5.17
N GLN A 90 -9.54 -13.36 -4.75
CA GLN A 90 -10.59 -13.97 -5.56
C GLN A 90 -12.00 -13.58 -5.11
N GLY A 91 -12.12 -12.63 -4.18
CA GLY A 91 -13.40 -12.30 -3.55
C GLY A 91 -14.27 -11.31 -4.31
N GLY A 92 -13.75 -10.74 -5.39
CA GLY A 92 -14.43 -9.65 -6.12
C GLY A 92 -14.36 -8.32 -5.37
N ALA A 93 -15.03 -7.29 -5.89
CA ALA A 93 -15.09 -6.00 -5.21
C ALA A 93 -15.85 -6.13 -3.88
N PRO A 94 -15.33 -5.59 -2.76
CA PRO A 94 -16.07 -5.55 -1.52
C PRO A 94 -17.39 -4.79 -1.73
N GLU A 95 -18.50 -5.37 -1.27
CA GLU A 95 -19.80 -4.69 -1.30
C GLU A 95 -19.70 -3.36 -0.56
N GLY A 96 -19.97 -2.25 -1.25
CA GLY A 96 -19.96 -0.90 -0.68
C GLY A 96 -18.61 -0.16 -0.74
N ALA A 97 -17.59 -0.69 -1.39
CA ALA A 97 -16.38 0.05 -1.69
C ALA A 97 -16.61 0.99 -2.88
N SER A 98 -17.02 2.21 -2.60
CA SER A 98 -16.95 3.30 -3.59
C SER A 98 -15.50 3.75 -3.68
N PRO A 99 -14.85 3.66 -4.86
CA PRO A 99 -13.52 4.25 -5.04
C PRO A 99 -13.66 5.76 -4.94
N GLY A 100 -13.17 6.37 -3.87
CA GLY A 100 -13.03 7.81 -3.79
C GLY A 100 -13.63 8.56 -2.61
N ALA A 101 -14.37 7.94 -1.71
CA ALA A 101 -14.79 8.62 -0.48
C ALA A 101 -13.61 8.67 0.49
N GLU A 102 -13.04 9.86 0.69
CA GLU A 102 -12.09 10.06 1.80
C GLU A 102 -12.83 9.84 3.12
N PRO A 103 -12.29 8.99 4.03
CA PRO A 103 -12.90 8.77 5.32
C PRO A 103 -12.88 10.06 6.15
N ASP A 104 -14.02 10.45 6.70
CA ASP A 104 -14.10 11.58 7.61
C ASP A 104 -13.56 11.19 9.01
N LEU A 105 -12.40 11.74 9.34
CA LEU A 105 -11.72 11.48 10.62
C LEU A 105 -12.60 11.91 11.82
N ALA A 106 -13.35 13.00 11.69
CA ALA A 106 -14.19 13.49 12.75
C ALA A 106 -15.39 12.55 13.00
N ALA A 107 -16.03 12.05 11.94
CA ALA A 107 -17.11 11.07 12.03
C ALA A 107 -16.64 9.73 12.60
N LYS A 108 -15.39 9.33 12.36
CA LYS A 108 -14.81 8.12 12.96
C LYS A 108 -14.58 8.28 14.47
N LEU A 109 -14.02 9.41 14.90
CA LEU A 109 -13.81 9.70 16.32
C LEU A 109 -15.13 9.78 17.09
N ALA A 110 -16.22 10.16 16.41
CA ALA A 110 -17.58 10.13 16.94
C ALA A 110 -18.23 8.73 16.93
N GLY A 111 -17.57 7.70 16.37
CA GLY A 111 -18.13 6.34 16.26
C GLY A 111 -19.22 6.18 15.19
N GLU A 112 -19.37 7.15 14.30
CA GLU A 112 -20.46 7.21 13.31
C GLU A 112 -20.11 6.52 11.98
N GLN A 113 -18.83 6.19 11.74
CA GLN A 113 -18.39 5.48 10.53
C GLN A 113 -17.86 4.08 10.86
N PRO A 114 -18.23 3.06 10.05
CA PRO A 114 -17.66 1.74 10.19
C PRO A 114 -16.14 1.77 9.88
N PRO A 115 -15.34 0.84 10.45
CA PRO A 115 -13.88 0.78 10.22
C PRO A 115 -13.47 0.53 8.77
N ARG A 116 -14.42 0.24 7.88
CA ARG A 116 -14.20 -0.01 6.46
C ARG A 116 -13.79 1.26 5.71
N GLY A 117 -12.76 1.16 4.86
CA GLY A 117 -12.23 2.25 4.04
C GLY A 117 -10.95 2.91 4.57
N TRP A 118 -10.63 2.72 5.84
CA TRP A 118 -9.40 3.27 6.43
C TRP A 118 -8.14 2.56 5.95
N GLY A 119 -8.23 1.25 5.70
CA GLY A 119 -7.11 0.48 5.18
C GLY A 119 -6.65 1.02 3.83
N LEU A 120 -7.55 1.19 2.88
CA LEU A 120 -7.22 1.75 1.55
C LEU A 120 -6.74 3.21 1.64
N PHE A 121 -7.33 4.01 2.54
CA PHE A 121 -6.86 5.37 2.80
C PHE A 121 -5.43 5.37 3.34
N LEU A 122 -5.12 4.54 4.33
CA LEU A 122 -3.78 4.39 4.88
C LEU A 122 -2.78 3.97 3.81
N ILE A 123 -3.11 2.94 3.03
CA ILE A 123 -2.26 2.45 1.94
C ILE A 123 -1.93 3.58 0.96
N ARG A 124 -2.92 4.36 0.53
CA ARG A 124 -2.71 5.49 -0.40
C ARG A 124 -1.72 6.52 0.12
N HIS A 125 -1.65 6.73 1.44
CA HIS A 125 -0.71 7.67 2.05
C HIS A 125 0.68 7.07 2.28
N MET A 126 0.81 5.74 2.22
CA MET A 126 2.09 5.04 2.42
C MET A 126 2.87 4.84 1.11
N VAL A 127 2.21 4.85 -0.04
CA VAL A 127 2.82 4.61 -1.36
C VAL A 127 2.72 5.84 -2.27
N ASP A 128 3.50 5.86 -3.36
CA ASP A 128 3.48 6.97 -4.30
C ASP A 128 2.31 6.90 -5.28
N ALA A 129 1.84 5.68 -5.61
CA ALA A 129 0.61 5.47 -6.37
C ALA A 129 -0.04 4.15 -5.96
N MET A 130 -1.36 4.10 -6.06
CA MET A 130 -2.18 2.91 -5.81
C MET A 130 -3.29 2.84 -6.84
N ASP A 131 -3.42 1.70 -7.50
CA ASP A 131 -4.52 1.37 -8.39
C ASP A 131 -5.26 0.15 -7.86
N VAL A 132 -6.58 0.14 -8.04
CA VAL A 132 -7.45 -0.96 -7.68
C VAL A 132 -8.27 -1.34 -8.90
N THR A 133 -8.22 -2.62 -9.29
CA THR A 133 -8.98 -3.15 -10.42
C THR A 133 -9.77 -4.38 -10.00
N THR A 134 -10.92 -4.60 -10.64
CA THR A 134 -11.72 -5.79 -10.43
C THR A 134 -12.08 -6.38 -11.79
N GLU A 135 -11.74 -7.65 -11.99
CA GLU A 135 -12.02 -8.41 -13.19
C GLU A 135 -12.71 -9.73 -12.81
N GLY A 136 -14.02 -9.79 -13.00
CA GLY A 136 -14.84 -10.91 -12.52
C GLY A 136 -14.76 -11.03 -10.99
N THR A 137 -14.26 -12.15 -10.49
CA THR A 137 -14.02 -12.39 -9.06
C THR A 137 -12.66 -11.91 -8.58
N ARG A 138 -11.74 -11.57 -9.49
CA ARG A 138 -10.38 -11.13 -9.13
C ARG A 138 -10.40 -9.65 -8.77
N HIS A 139 -9.97 -9.35 -7.57
CA HIS A 139 -9.75 -7.99 -7.09
C HIS A 139 -8.25 -7.79 -6.89
N THR A 140 -7.69 -6.77 -7.52
CA THR A 140 -6.24 -6.52 -7.55
C THR A 140 -5.94 -5.14 -7.04
N VAL A 141 -5.06 -5.07 -6.04
CA VAL A 141 -4.46 -3.83 -5.53
C VAL A 141 -3.02 -3.76 -6.03
N ARG A 142 -2.70 -2.70 -6.76
CA ARG A 142 -1.36 -2.42 -7.27
C ARG A 142 -0.77 -1.23 -6.53
N LEU A 143 0.37 -1.44 -5.89
CA LEU A 143 1.10 -0.45 -5.09
C LEU A 143 2.38 -0.07 -5.83
N VAL A 144 2.67 1.22 -5.92
CA VAL A 144 3.92 1.73 -6.53
C VAL A 144 4.70 2.54 -5.50
N MET A 145 5.95 2.15 -5.29
CA MET A 145 6.92 2.87 -4.47
C MET A 145 8.10 3.28 -5.35
N ARG A 146 8.32 4.58 -5.54
CA ARG A 146 9.41 5.10 -6.34
C ARG A 146 10.73 4.98 -5.60
N ALA A 147 11.81 4.62 -6.32
CA ALA A 147 13.14 4.67 -5.75
C ALA A 147 13.56 6.13 -5.46
N ALA A 148 14.41 6.31 -4.45
CA ALA A 148 14.94 7.62 -4.09
C ALA A 148 15.78 8.19 -5.24
N GLY A 149 15.27 9.18 -5.96
CA GLY A 149 15.96 9.81 -7.09
C GLY A 149 15.05 10.54 -8.07
N ALA A 150 13.77 10.19 -8.15
CA ALA A 150 12.79 10.91 -8.96
C ALA A 150 12.07 11.96 -8.08
N GLY A 151 12.62 13.16 -8.05
CA GLY A 151 12.17 14.41 -7.46
C GLY A 151 10.74 14.53 -6.95
N THR A 152 10.49 14.08 -5.72
CA THR A 152 9.39 14.60 -4.92
C THR A 152 9.92 14.74 -3.49
N PRO A 153 9.89 15.94 -2.89
CA PRO A 153 10.34 16.10 -1.51
C PRO A 153 9.49 15.23 -0.61
N ASP A 154 10.17 14.48 0.25
CA ASP A 154 9.58 13.77 1.38
C ASP A 154 8.69 14.77 2.14
N ARG A 155 7.37 14.60 2.08
CA ARG A 155 6.46 15.34 2.94
C ARG A 155 6.54 14.73 4.32
N GLY A 156 7.67 15.02 4.99
CA GLY A 156 7.79 14.85 6.42
C GLY A 156 6.65 15.59 7.09
N VAL A 157 6.01 14.92 8.02
CA VAL A 157 5.01 15.49 8.93
C VAL A 157 5.67 16.73 9.56
N ALA A 158 5.21 17.92 9.16
CA ALA A 158 5.66 19.17 9.78
C ALA A 158 5.28 19.11 11.26
N ALA A 159 6.28 19.01 12.12
CA ALA A 159 6.11 19.25 13.54
C ALA A 159 5.59 20.67 13.68
N ALA A 160 4.40 20.80 14.32
CA ALA A 160 3.86 22.07 14.70
C ALA A 160 4.81 22.69 15.72
N GLU A 161 5.54 23.72 15.32
CA GLU A 161 6.26 24.58 16.28
C GLU A 161 5.21 25.39 17.05
N GLU A 162 5.07 25.07 18.32
CA GLU A 162 4.36 25.90 19.29
C GLU A 162 5.09 27.24 19.44
N GLY A 163 4.50 28.27 18.84
CA GLY A 163 4.88 29.66 19.11
C GLY A 163 4.37 30.09 20.48
N GLY A 164 5.25 30.07 21.49
CA GLY A 164 4.96 30.65 22.80
C GLY A 164 4.76 32.19 22.74
N PRO A 165 3.92 32.76 23.60
CA PRO A 165 3.63 34.19 23.59
C PRO A 165 4.82 34.99 24.12
N ARG A 166 5.19 36.05 23.36
CA ARG A 166 6.15 37.06 23.84
C ARG A 166 5.44 38.00 24.79
N GLU A 167 5.83 37.93 26.05
CA GLU A 167 5.49 38.98 27.00
C GLU A 167 6.21 40.27 26.66
N ASN A 168 5.42 41.33 26.41
CA ASN A 168 5.90 42.70 26.38
C ASN A 168 5.86 43.28 27.80
N HIS A 169 7.02 43.61 28.38
CA HIS A 169 7.12 44.48 29.52
C HIS A 169 7.51 45.88 29.04
N VAL A 170 6.71 46.84 29.36
CA VAL A 170 7.06 48.25 29.65
C VAL A 170 6.58 48.57 31.00
#